data_d420cc07914408a3518325784986ff53
#
_entry.id   d420cc07914408a3518325784986ff53
#
_cell.length_a   1.000
_cell.length_b   1.000
_cell.length_c   1.000
_cell.angle_alpha   90.00
_cell.angle_beta   90.00
_cell.angle_gamma   90.00
#
_symmetry.space_group_name_H-M   'P 1'
#
loop_
_entity.id
_entity.type
_entity.pdbx_description
1 polymer ?
#
loop_
_entity_poly.entity_id
_entity_poly.type
_entity_poly.pdbx_seq_one_letter_code
_entity_poly.pdbx_strand_id
1 'polypeptide(L)'
;MAENATDQPAQGGAAPDAPADAAPATTALLLETFADRVLERHAEHGDETVTIRREGMLEIFQFLRDDSRCGFDLMIDLTAVDLLPRSPRFELVVHLKSIALHHRLRVKIGVPGEAPEVDSIASVWIAANWYERECWEMYGIDFKGHPNLEFLLLYEGFKGHPLRKDYRKEVMQPLVPMRPVKERYDYGEVFQYVDLEPSDLPPGQE
;
A
#
# COMPACT_ATOMS: atom_id res chain seq x y z
N MET A 1 32.23 -50.05 18.49
CA MET A 1 31.58 -50.01 17.17
C MET A 1 30.41 -49.08 17.29
N ALA A 2 30.57 -47.86 16.83
CA ALA A 2 29.54 -46.83 16.81
C ALA A 2 29.23 -46.51 15.35
N GLU A 3 28.00 -46.79 14.93
CA GLU A 3 27.51 -46.52 13.58
C GLU A 3 27.14 -45.06 13.43
N ASN A 4 27.71 -44.44 12.43
CA ASN A 4 27.43 -43.11 11.96
C ASN A 4 26.03 -43.03 11.33
N ALA A 5 25.13 -42.23 11.92
CA ALA A 5 23.90 -41.83 11.30
C ALA A 5 24.20 -40.60 10.40
N THR A 6 24.12 -40.80 9.10
CA THR A 6 24.25 -39.77 8.06
C THR A 6 23.00 -38.92 8.04
N ASP A 7 23.17 -37.67 8.40
CA ASP A 7 22.16 -36.59 8.29
C ASP A 7 22.01 -36.21 6.81
N GLN A 8 20.86 -36.52 6.19
CA GLN A 8 20.52 -36.05 4.84
C GLN A 8 19.75 -34.72 4.98
N PRO A 9 20.16 -33.66 4.27
CA PRO A 9 19.39 -32.45 4.23
C PRO A 9 18.09 -32.66 3.45
N ALA A 10 16.99 -32.20 4.05
CA ALA A 10 15.66 -32.19 3.45
C ALA A 10 15.67 -31.43 2.12
N GLN A 11 15.30 -32.11 1.05
CA GLN A 11 15.08 -31.51 -0.25
C GLN A 11 13.86 -30.58 -0.15
N GLY A 12 14.11 -29.26 -0.32
CA GLY A 12 13.06 -28.27 -0.44
C GLY A 12 12.17 -28.59 -1.64
N GLY A 13 10.90 -28.85 -1.35
CA GLY A 13 9.90 -29.02 -2.38
C GLY A 13 9.78 -27.75 -3.23
N ALA A 14 10.03 -27.89 -4.54
CA ALA A 14 9.73 -26.86 -5.52
C ALA A 14 8.21 -26.58 -5.46
N ALA A 15 7.85 -25.30 -5.38
CA ALA A 15 6.48 -24.88 -5.53
C ALA A 15 5.94 -25.37 -6.89
N PRO A 16 4.68 -25.80 -6.99
CA PRO A 16 4.13 -26.25 -8.24
C PRO A 16 4.15 -25.10 -9.26
N ASP A 17 4.71 -25.39 -10.44
CA ASP A 17 4.66 -24.52 -11.61
C ASP A 17 3.21 -24.08 -11.86
N ALA A 18 3.02 -22.77 -12.03
CA ALA A 18 1.73 -22.20 -12.40
C ALA A 18 1.26 -22.83 -13.73
N PRO A 19 -0.06 -23.10 -13.88
CA PRO A 19 -0.59 -23.71 -15.09
C PRO A 19 -0.31 -22.81 -16.32
N ALA A 20 0.15 -23.42 -17.39
CA ALA A 20 0.57 -22.79 -18.64
C ALA A 20 -0.59 -22.28 -19.53
N ASP A 21 -1.76 -21.97 -18.95
CA ASP A 21 -2.84 -21.21 -19.57
C ASP A 21 -2.81 -19.77 -19.04
N ALA A 22 -1.70 -19.09 -19.31
CA ALA A 22 -1.52 -17.71 -18.92
C ALA A 22 -2.51 -16.84 -19.71
N ALA A 23 -3.44 -16.21 -18.99
CA ALA A 23 -4.16 -15.03 -19.48
C ALA A 23 -3.14 -14.08 -20.14
N PRO A 24 -3.48 -13.39 -21.24
CA PRO A 24 -2.56 -12.49 -21.91
C PRO A 24 -2.00 -11.52 -20.88
N ALA A 25 -0.67 -11.35 -20.88
CA ALA A 25 0.00 -10.50 -19.89
C ALA A 25 -0.74 -9.17 -19.80
N THR A 26 -1.13 -8.75 -18.59
CA THR A 26 -1.94 -7.53 -18.38
C THR A 26 -1.29 -6.33 -19.02
N THR A 27 0.03 -6.29 -18.98
CA THR A 27 0.83 -5.22 -19.63
C THR A 27 0.67 -5.20 -21.15
N ALA A 28 0.38 -6.33 -21.80
CA ALA A 28 0.09 -6.37 -23.24
C ALA A 28 -1.30 -5.78 -23.55
N LEU A 29 -2.30 -6.10 -22.75
CA LEU A 29 -3.65 -5.52 -22.87
C LEU A 29 -3.64 -4.00 -22.67
N LEU A 30 -2.86 -3.51 -21.71
CA LEU A 30 -2.69 -2.08 -21.49
C LEU A 30 -2.04 -1.38 -22.69
N LEU A 31 -1.07 -2.02 -23.35
CA LEU A 31 -0.46 -1.48 -24.58
C LEU A 31 -1.43 -1.44 -25.77
N GLU A 32 -2.30 -2.43 -25.90
CA GLU A 32 -3.32 -2.42 -26.94
C GLU A 32 -4.34 -1.29 -26.76
N THR A 33 -4.72 -1.02 -25.51
CA THR A 33 -5.81 -0.09 -25.20
C THR A 33 -5.31 1.34 -24.96
N PHE A 34 -4.14 1.49 -24.31
CA PHE A 34 -3.60 2.77 -23.81
C PHE A 34 -2.13 2.98 -24.22
N ALA A 35 -1.76 2.62 -25.47
CA ALA A 35 -0.38 2.67 -25.95
C ALA A 35 0.31 4.03 -25.74
N ASP A 36 -0.43 5.14 -25.87
CA ASP A 36 0.05 6.50 -25.68
C ASP A 36 0.33 6.89 -24.24
N ARG A 37 -0.22 6.14 -23.29
CA ARG A 37 -0.13 6.39 -21.84
C ARG A 37 0.81 5.44 -21.10
N VAL A 38 1.20 4.33 -21.71
CA VAL A 38 2.18 3.39 -21.16
C VAL A 38 3.58 3.85 -21.56
N LEU A 39 4.42 4.14 -20.57
CA LEU A 39 5.79 4.65 -20.78
C LEU A 39 6.79 3.50 -20.81
N GLU A 40 6.65 2.55 -19.89
CA GLU A 40 7.58 1.44 -19.70
C GLU A 40 6.84 0.23 -19.15
N ARG A 41 7.34 -0.94 -19.48
CA ARG A 41 6.88 -2.21 -18.88
C ARG A 41 8.04 -3.16 -18.70
N HIS A 42 7.99 -3.93 -17.64
CA HIS A 42 8.88 -5.07 -17.43
C HIS A 42 8.19 -6.15 -16.60
N ALA A 43 8.68 -7.36 -16.71
CA ALA A 43 8.25 -8.48 -15.87
C ALA A 43 9.50 -9.17 -15.35
N GLU A 44 9.64 -9.22 -14.04
CA GLU A 44 10.76 -9.86 -13.36
C GLU A 44 10.20 -10.78 -12.28
N HIS A 45 10.73 -12.00 -12.21
CA HIS A 45 10.34 -12.99 -11.21
C HIS A 45 8.82 -13.31 -11.16
N GLY A 46 8.12 -13.14 -12.29
CA GLY A 46 6.67 -13.38 -12.37
C GLY A 46 5.80 -12.19 -11.97
N ASP A 47 6.38 -11.08 -11.55
CA ASP A 47 5.66 -9.85 -11.22
C ASP A 47 5.69 -8.86 -12.39
N GLU A 48 4.53 -8.51 -12.91
CA GLU A 48 4.39 -7.49 -13.96
C GLU A 48 4.46 -6.08 -13.35
N THR A 49 5.21 -5.20 -14.01
CA THR A 49 5.30 -3.79 -13.66
C THR A 49 5.05 -2.93 -14.90
N VAL A 50 4.25 -1.90 -14.76
CA VAL A 50 3.97 -0.92 -15.80
C VAL A 50 4.15 0.49 -15.26
N THR A 51 4.83 1.34 -16.02
CA THR A 51 4.90 2.78 -15.74
C THR A 51 3.97 3.51 -16.69
N ILE A 52 3.05 4.27 -16.14
CA ILE A 52 2.03 5.00 -16.90
C ILE A 52 2.16 6.51 -16.73
N ARG A 53 1.60 7.25 -17.68
CA ARG A 53 1.44 8.70 -17.55
C ARG A 53 0.43 9.02 -16.47
N ARG A 54 0.64 10.15 -15.79
CA ARG A 54 -0.28 10.67 -14.79
C ARG A 54 -1.63 11.06 -15.41
N GLU A 55 -1.59 11.66 -16.58
CA GLU A 55 -2.77 12.14 -17.29
C GLU A 55 -3.63 10.96 -17.76
N GLY A 56 -4.87 10.93 -17.28
CA GLY A 56 -5.82 9.87 -17.61
C GLY A 56 -5.59 8.55 -16.89
N MET A 57 -4.81 8.56 -15.80
CA MET A 57 -4.57 7.36 -14.99
C MET A 57 -5.85 6.73 -14.45
N LEU A 58 -6.87 7.53 -14.14
CA LEU A 58 -8.13 7.04 -13.60
C LEU A 58 -8.84 6.09 -14.57
N GLU A 59 -8.83 6.38 -15.87
CA GLU A 59 -9.40 5.50 -16.90
C GLU A 59 -8.67 4.16 -16.96
N ILE A 60 -7.33 4.17 -16.83
CA ILE A 60 -6.51 2.95 -16.80
C ILE A 60 -6.88 2.11 -15.57
N PHE A 61 -7.00 2.72 -14.40
CA PHE A 61 -7.37 2.01 -13.19
C PHE A 61 -8.79 1.46 -13.22
N GLN A 62 -9.74 2.20 -13.80
CA GLN A 62 -11.10 1.71 -14.05
C GLN A 62 -11.08 0.49 -15.00
N PHE A 63 -10.32 0.58 -16.10
CA PHE A 63 -10.15 -0.55 -17.01
C PHE A 63 -9.54 -1.76 -16.32
N LEU A 64 -8.48 -1.59 -15.53
CA LEU A 64 -7.83 -2.68 -14.80
C LEU A 64 -8.78 -3.38 -13.83
N ARG A 65 -9.72 -2.65 -13.24
CA ARG A 65 -10.73 -3.21 -12.34
C ARG A 65 -11.86 -3.91 -13.09
N ASP A 66 -12.40 -3.25 -14.13
CA ASP A 66 -13.69 -3.61 -14.72
C ASP A 66 -13.57 -4.59 -15.90
N ASP A 67 -12.42 -4.63 -16.60
CA ASP A 67 -12.18 -5.59 -17.69
C ASP A 67 -11.98 -6.99 -17.12
N SER A 68 -12.79 -7.95 -17.58
CA SER A 68 -12.78 -9.33 -17.10
C SER A 68 -11.46 -10.07 -17.33
N ARG A 69 -10.63 -9.62 -18.29
CA ARG A 69 -9.31 -10.16 -18.57
C ARG A 69 -8.25 -9.69 -17.58
N CYS A 70 -8.51 -8.56 -16.92
CA CYS A 70 -7.65 -7.96 -15.89
C CYS A 70 -8.17 -8.30 -14.48
N GLY A 71 -9.41 -7.94 -14.18
CA GLY A 71 -10.13 -8.31 -12.97
C GLY A 71 -9.41 -7.97 -11.67
N PHE A 72 -8.72 -6.80 -11.59
CA PHE A 72 -8.03 -6.38 -10.37
C PHE A 72 -9.03 -5.85 -9.34
N ASP A 73 -9.62 -6.75 -8.62
CA ASP A 73 -10.62 -6.48 -7.58
C ASP A 73 -10.02 -5.98 -6.26
N LEU A 74 -8.72 -6.26 -6.03
CA LEU A 74 -8.03 -5.88 -4.80
C LEU A 74 -6.86 -4.92 -5.08
N MET A 75 -6.92 -3.72 -4.52
CA MET A 75 -5.76 -2.87 -4.34
C MET A 75 -5.08 -3.25 -3.02
N ILE A 76 -3.84 -3.72 -3.10
CA ILE A 76 -3.06 -4.19 -1.95
C ILE A 76 -2.45 -3.01 -1.21
N ASP A 77 -1.83 -2.10 -1.97
CA ASP A 77 -1.05 -1.00 -1.42
C ASP A 77 -0.97 0.18 -2.40
N LEU A 78 -0.84 1.39 -1.87
CA LEU A 78 -0.52 2.59 -2.60
C LEU A 78 0.46 3.40 -1.75
N THR A 79 1.64 3.65 -2.29
CA THR A 79 2.67 4.42 -1.60
C THR A 79 3.44 5.32 -2.56
N ALA A 80 4.28 6.19 -2.05
CA ALA A 80 5.13 7.05 -2.86
C ALA A 80 6.61 6.87 -2.50
N VAL A 81 7.47 7.13 -3.47
CA VAL A 81 8.93 7.14 -3.29
C VAL A 81 9.46 8.51 -3.69
N ASP A 82 10.23 9.17 -2.84
CA ASP A 82 10.96 10.40 -3.19
C ASP A 82 12.29 10.02 -3.85
N LEU A 83 12.41 10.35 -5.12
CA LEU A 83 13.58 10.04 -5.96
C LEU A 83 14.57 11.21 -6.09
N LEU A 84 14.45 12.25 -5.23
CA LEU A 84 15.37 13.39 -5.26
C LEU A 84 16.83 12.92 -5.39
N PRO A 85 17.63 13.45 -6.34
CA PRO A 85 17.40 14.61 -7.20
C PRO A 85 16.81 14.32 -8.59
N ARG A 86 16.22 13.16 -8.83
CA ARG A 86 15.68 12.75 -10.14
C ARG A 86 14.42 13.56 -10.50
N SER A 87 14.09 13.60 -11.81
CA SER A 87 12.84 14.10 -12.33
C SER A 87 12.16 12.99 -13.15
N PRO A 88 10.87 12.71 -12.92
CA PRO A 88 10.01 13.27 -11.88
C PRO A 88 10.50 12.95 -10.46
N ARG A 89 10.23 13.85 -9.50
CA ARG A 89 10.73 13.71 -8.13
C ARG A 89 10.08 12.56 -7.38
N PHE A 90 8.76 12.44 -7.48
CA PHE A 90 8.05 11.37 -6.80
C PHE A 90 7.62 10.29 -7.78
N GLU A 91 7.64 9.05 -7.33
CA GLU A 91 7.06 7.91 -8.00
C GLU A 91 5.95 7.34 -7.12
N LEU A 92 4.71 7.47 -7.57
CA LEU A 92 3.58 6.80 -6.92
C LEU A 92 3.57 5.35 -7.38
N VAL A 93 3.46 4.41 -6.44
CA VAL A 93 3.48 2.97 -6.69
C VAL A 93 2.19 2.37 -6.16
N VAL A 94 1.45 1.71 -7.05
CA VAL A 94 0.19 1.03 -6.72
C VAL A 94 0.34 -0.45 -6.96
N HIS A 95 0.01 -1.27 -5.97
CA HIS A 95 0.02 -2.72 -6.06
C HIS A 95 -1.41 -3.26 -6.16
N LEU A 96 -1.67 -3.95 -7.24
CA LEU A 96 -2.97 -4.55 -7.56
C LEU A 96 -2.89 -6.07 -7.56
N LYS A 97 -3.99 -6.72 -7.21
CA LYS A 97 -4.14 -8.18 -7.28
C LYS A 97 -5.52 -8.54 -7.79
N SER A 98 -5.55 -9.50 -8.69
CA SER A 98 -6.76 -10.23 -9.03
C SER A 98 -6.85 -11.48 -8.17
N ILE A 99 -7.95 -11.63 -7.44
CA ILE A 99 -8.20 -12.81 -6.61
C ILE A 99 -8.60 -13.97 -7.51
N ALA A 100 -9.46 -13.70 -8.49
CA ALA A 100 -9.99 -14.72 -9.39
C ALA A 100 -8.92 -15.28 -10.36
N LEU A 101 -8.07 -14.40 -10.92
CA LEU A 101 -7.05 -14.76 -11.90
C LEU A 101 -5.67 -15.01 -11.27
N HIS A 102 -5.52 -14.86 -9.97
CA HIS A 102 -4.29 -15.11 -9.19
C HIS A 102 -3.04 -14.37 -9.67
N HIS A 103 -3.19 -13.23 -10.35
CA HIS A 103 -2.06 -12.41 -10.80
C HIS A 103 -1.94 -11.09 -10.04
N ARG A 104 -0.77 -10.46 -10.16
CA ARG A 104 -0.43 -9.19 -9.55
C ARG A 104 0.09 -8.22 -10.60
N LEU A 105 -0.14 -6.94 -10.35
CA LEU A 105 0.40 -5.87 -11.17
C LEU A 105 0.92 -4.76 -10.27
N ARG A 106 2.10 -4.25 -10.58
CA ARG A 106 2.63 -3.01 -10.01
C ARG A 106 2.48 -1.90 -11.04
N VAL A 107 1.80 -0.82 -10.67
CA VAL A 107 1.65 0.38 -11.51
C VAL A 107 2.47 1.49 -10.90
N LYS A 108 3.31 2.13 -11.71
CA LYS A 108 4.16 3.25 -11.32
C LYS A 108 3.75 4.51 -12.07
N ILE A 109 3.72 5.64 -11.38
CA ILE A 109 3.31 6.93 -11.92
C ILE A 109 4.28 8.00 -11.45
N GLY A 110 4.93 8.67 -12.41
CA GLY A 110 5.82 9.78 -12.11
C GLY A 110 5.05 11.05 -11.73
N VAL A 111 5.40 11.65 -10.59
CA VAL A 111 4.76 12.88 -10.09
C VAL A 111 5.83 13.97 -9.95
N PRO A 112 5.61 15.20 -10.49
CA PRO A 112 6.58 16.28 -10.43
C PRO A 112 6.83 16.74 -8.99
N GLY A 113 7.99 17.34 -8.73
CA GLY A 113 8.34 17.84 -7.38
C GLY A 113 7.68 19.17 -7.04
N GLU A 114 7.35 19.97 -8.06
CA GLU A 114 6.64 21.23 -7.93
C GLU A 114 5.15 20.97 -8.07
N ALA A 115 4.34 21.43 -7.10
CA ALA A 115 2.90 21.17 -7.04
C ALA A 115 2.55 19.70 -7.36
N PRO A 116 3.01 18.75 -6.56
CA PRO A 116 2.78 17.32 -6.83
C PRO A 116 1.30 17.01 -6.68
N GLU A 117 0.66 16.62 -7.77
CA GLU A 117 -0.77 16.31 -7.80
C GLU A 117 -1.05 15.13 -8.73
N VAL A 118 -2.04 14.31 -8.36
CA VAL A 118 -2.54 13.18 -9.14
C VAL A 118 -4.05 13.04 -8.95
N ASP A 119 -4.72 12.33 -9.84
CA ASP A 119 -6.13 12.00 -9.63
C ASP A 119 -6.29 10.94 -8.55
N SER A 120 -7.29 11.08 -7.69
CA SER A 120 -7.64 10.08 -6.69
C SER A 120 -8.22 8.82 -7.35
N ILE A 121 -7.83 7.66 -6.87
CA ILE A 121 -8.39 6.37 -7.26
C ILE A 121 -9.32 5.78 -6.18
N ALA A 122 -9.67 6.58 -5.17
CA ALA A 122 -10.58 6.18 -4.10
C ALA A 122 -12.00 5.83 -4.63
N SER A 123 -12.39 6.38 -5.78
CA SER A 123 -13.63 6.01 -6.47
C SER A 123 -13.56 4.63 -7.12
N VAL A 124 -12.37 4.13 -7.42
CA VAL A 124 -12.14 2.80 -7.99
C VAL A 124 -12.01 1.77 -6.88
N TRP A 125 -11.14 2.00 -5.91
CA TRP A 125 -10.97 1.14 -4.74
C TRP A 125 -11.09 1.94 -3.46
N ILE A 126 -12.06 1.63 -2.63
CA ILE A 126 -12.31 2.35 -1.37
C ILE A 126 -11.10 2.33 -0.43
N ALA A 127 -10.28 1.28 -0.52
CA ALA A 127 -9.05 1.17 0.27
C ALA A 127 -8.04 2.29 -0.04
N ALA A 128 -8.03 2.83 -1.27
CA ALA A 128 -7.16 3.93 -1.68
C ALA A 128 -7.33 5.18 -0.81
N ASN A 129 -8.53 5.40 -0.25
CA ASN A 129 -8.80 6.56 0.60
C ASN A 129 -7.76 6.72 1.71
N TRP A 130 -7.42 5.65 2.42
CA TRP A 130 -6.46 5.71 3.54
C TRP A 130 -5.02 5.87 3.06
N TYR A 131 -4.62 5.15 2.03
CA TYR A 131 -3.27 5.23 1.48
C TYR A 131 -2.98 6.57 0.80
N GLU A 132 -3.96 7.16 0.12
CA GLU A 132 -3.83 8.48 -0.48
C GLU A 132 -3.66 9.58 0.59
N ARG A 133 -4.40 9.50 1.70
CA ARG A 133 -4.22 10.40 2.86
C ARG A 133 -2.82 10.27 3.45
N GLU A 134 -2.30 9.04 3.61
CA GLU A 134 -0.93 8.80 4.07
C GLU A 134 0.09 9.43 3.10
N CYS A 135 -0.04 9.20 1.79
CA CYS A 135 0.85 9.81 0.80
C CYS A 135 0.77 11.34 0.80
N TRP A 136 -0.42 11.91 0.98
CA TRP A 136 -0.61 13.35 1.08
C TRP A 136 0.11 13.92 2.29
N GLU A 137 -0.05 13.35 3.46
CA GLU A 137 0.58 13.89 4.67
C GLU A 137 2.10 13.65 4.70
N MET A 138 2.58 12.49 4.22
CA MET A 138 3.99 12.11 4.28
C MET A 138 4.85 12.75 3.19
N TYR A 139 4.30 12.93 1.99
CA TYR A 139 5.03 13.44 0.82
C TYR A 139 4.47 14.76 0.29
N GLY A 140 3.26 15.15 0.66
CA GLY A 140 2.58 16.35 0.15
C GLY A 140 2.12 16.21 -1.28
N ILE A 141 1.75 15.01 -1.70
CA ILE A 141 1.13 14.75 -3.00
C ILE A 141 -0.37 15.01 -2.84
N ASP A 142 -0.92 15.91 -3.66
CA ASP A 142 -2.34 16.23 -3.65
C ASP A 142 -3.12 15.25 -4.53
N PHE A 143 -4.23 14.71 -3.98
CA PHE A 143 -5.09 13.73 -4.68
C PHE A 143 -6.39 14.40 -5.10
N LYS A 144 -6.46 14.79 -6.36
CA LYS A 144 -7.66 15.45 -6.92
C LYS A 144 -8.87 14.54 -6.89
N GLY A 145 -9.97 15.05 -6.36
CA GLY A 145 -11.22 14.30 -6.25
C GLY A 145 -11.28 13.33 -5.07
N HIS A 146 -10.28 13.38 -4.17
CA HIS A 146 -10.35 12.61 -2.93
C HIS A 146 -11.51 13.11 -2.06
N PRO A 147 -12.34 12.22 -1.48
CA PRO A 147 -13.55 12.62 -0.75
C PRO A 147 -13.27 13.32 0.57
N ASN A 148 -12.15 13.04 1.24
CA ASN A 148 -11.80 13.60 2.55
C ASN A 148 -10.30 13.54 2.81
N LEU A 149 -9.55 14.53 2.31
CA LEU A 149 -8.10 14.61 2.44
C LEU A 149 -7.72 15.30 3.76
N GLU A 150 -7.62 14.52 4.84
CA GLU A 150 -7.31 14.97 6.19
C GLU A 150 -6.16 14.16 6.79
N PHE A 151 -5.52 14.70 7.82
CA PHE A 151 -4.47 13.98 8.56
C PHE A 151 -4.95 12.61 9.05
N LEU A 152 -4.09 11.61 8.95
CA LEU A 152 -4.34 10.23 9.34
C LEU A 152 -3.40 9.78 10.46
N LEU A 153 -2.09 9.93 10.24
CA LEU A 153 -1.03 9.48 11.15
C LEU A 153 -0.42 10.65 11.90
N LEU A 154 -0.33 11.82 11.26
CA LEU A 154 0.23 13.01 11.86
C LEU A 154 -0.84 13.79 12.62
N TYR A 155 -0.44 14.50 13.66
CA TYR A 155 -1.34 15.34 14.43
C TYR A 155 -1.60 16.68 13.72
N GLU A 156 -2.73 17.30 14.00
CA GLU A 156 -3.09 18.62 13.50
C GLU A 156 -2.03 19.67 13.87
N GLY A 157 -1.55 20.41 12.87
CA GLY A 157 -0.51 21.41 13.06
C GLY A 157 0.91 20.90 12.85
N PHE A 158 1.09 19.63 12.47
CA PHE A 158 2.39 19.13 12.02
C PHE A 158 2.83 19.92 10.79
N LYS A 159 4.10 20.37 10.77
CA LYS A 159 4.65 21.19 9.69
C LYS A 159 5.56 20.39 8.78
N GLY A 160 5.22 20.40 7.47
CA GLY A 160 5.99 19.74 6.42
C GLY A 160 5.63 18.26 6.24
N HIS A 161 6.43 17.57 5.45
CA HIS A 161 6.19 16.19 5.02
C HIS A 161 7.39 15.33 5.39
N PRO A 162 7.27 14.48 6.43
CA PRO A 162 8.42 13.85 7.08
C PRO A 162 9.15 12.81 6.22
N LEU A 163 8.52 12.25 5.19
CA LEU A 163 9.17 11.26 4.32
C LEU A 163 9.85 11.87 3.09
N ARG A 164 9.80 13.19 2.91
CA ARG A 164 10.60 13.86 1.88
C ARG A 164 12.08 13.83 2.25
N LYS A 165 12.97 13.58 1.27
CA LYS A 165 14.41 13.54 1.48
C LYS A 165 15.01 14.88 1.90
N ASP A 166 14.39 15.99 1.57
CA ASP A 166 14.78 17.34 1.97
C ASP A 166 14.18 17.78 3.33
N TYR A 167 13.37 16.94 3.97
CA TYR A 167 12.86 17.21 5.29
C TYR A 167 13.97 17.10 6.34
N ARG A 168 14.20 18.18 7.09
CA ARG A 168 15.29 18.25 8.08
C ARG A 168 14.89 17.55 9.37
N LYS A 169 15.74 16.69 9.91
CA LYS A 169 15.52 15.98 11.18
C LYS A 169 15.48 16.92 12.38
N GLU A 170 16.17 18.08 12.28
CA GLU A 170 16.29 19.06 13.35
C GLU A 170 15.10 19.99 13.45
N VAL A 171 14.09 19.88 12.56
CA VAL A 171 12.89 20.73 12.65
C VAL A 171 12.10 20.35 13.90
N MET A 172 12.14 21.25 14.87
CA MET A 172 11.30 21.13 16.07
C MET A 172 9.85 21.34 15.67
N GLN A 173 9.05 20.31 15.82
CA GLN A 173 7.62 20.38 15.60
C GLN A 173 6.93 21.14 16.76
N PRO A 174 5.81 21.84 16.52
CA PRO A 174 5.05 22.46 17.59
C PRO A 174 4.68 21.43 18.66
N LEU A 175 4.93 21.78 19.92
CA LEU A 175 4.47 20.93 21.02
C LEU A 175 2.94 20.94 21.01
N VAL A 176 2.37 19.77 20.82
CA VAL A 176 0.94 19.57 21.05
C VAL A 176 0.76 19.41 22.55
N PRO A 177 0.00 20.30 23.24
CA PRO A 177 -0.32 20.07 24.63
C PRO A 177 -0.99 18.70 24.74
N MET A 178 -0.39 17.80 25.51
CA MET A 178 -1.04 16.55 25.84
C MET A 178 -2.45 16.88 26.33
N ARG A 179 -3.46 16.30 25.70
CA ARG A 179 -4.80 16.33 26.30
C ARG A 179 -4.63 15.92 27.75
N PRO A 180 -5.15 16.71 28.72
CA PRO A 180 -5.18 16.24 30.08
C PRO A 180 -5.76 14.83 30.00
N VAL A 181 -5.03 13.85 30.50
CA VAL A 181 -5.53 12.48 30.62
C VAL A 181 -6.84 12.66 31.37
N LYS A 182 -7.95 12.64 30.65
CA LYS A 182 -9.25 12.51 31.30
C LYS A 182 -9.08 11.31 32.20
N GLU A 183 -9.18 11.56 33.49
CA GLU A 183 -9.06 10.57 34.51
C GLU A 183 -9.64 9.29 33.95
N ARG A 184 -8.73 8.36 33.69
CA ARG A 184 -8.96 6.99 33.26
C ARG A 184 -10.28 6.85 32.49
N TYR A 185 -10.22 6.56 31.18
CA TYR A 185 -11.44 6.15 30.47
C TYR A 185 -12.21 5.27 31.43
N ASP A 186 -13.35 5.77 31.88
CA ASP A 186 -14.24 4.98 32.71
C ASP A 186 -14.83 3.89 31.79
N TYR A 187 -14.06 2.82 31.62
CA TYR A 187 -14.51 1.60 30.94
C TYR A 187 -15.48 0.82 31.85
N GLY A 188 -15.92 1.43 32.96
CA GLY A 188 -16.74 0.82 33.99
C GLY A 188 -18.06 0.26 33.51
N GLU A 189 -18.55 0.69 32.35
CA GLU A 189 -19.76 0.11 31.76
C GLU A 189 -19.46 -0.85 30.61
N VAL A 190 -18.26 -0.79 29.98
CA VAL A 190 -17.92 -1.61 28.80
C VAL A 190 -17.04 -2.81 29.17
N PHE A 191 -16.20 -2.65 30.17
CA PHE A 191 -15.40 -3.75 30.74
C PHE A 191 -15.62 -3.80 32.25
N GLN A 192 -16.66 -4.49 32.68
CA GLN A 192 -16.63 -5.01 34.04
C GLN A 192 -15.46 -5.99 34.11
N TYR A 193 -14.38 -5.57 34.76
CA TYR A 193 -13.41 -6.54 35.28
C TYR A 193 -14.18 -7.40 36.23
N VAL A 194 -14.53 -8.56 35.78
CA VAL A 194 -14.95 -9.64 36.71
C VAL A 194 -13.66 -9.97 37.44
N ASP A 195 -13.58 -9.55 38.72
CA ASP A 195 -12.56 -10.06 39.63
C ASP A 195 -12.79 -11.58 39.71
N LEU A 196 -12.04 -12.32 38.91
CA LEU A 196 -12.08 -13.78 38.94
C LEU A 196 -11.46 -14.20 40.26
N GLU A 197 -12.25 -14.75 41.14
CA GLU A 197 -11.73 -15.43 42.31
C GLU A 197 -10.85 -16.60 41.86
N PRO A 198 -9.79 -16.97 42.62
CA PRO A 198 -8.92 -18.08 42.25
C PRO A 198 -9.65 -19.40 41.96
N SER A 199 -10.87 -19.57 42.50
CA SER A 199 -11.77 -20.69 42.23
C SER A 199 -12.40 -20.70 40.83
N ASP A 200 -12.37 -19.53 40.09
CA ASP A 200 -12.96 -19.37 38.77
C ASP A 200 -11.95 -19.68 37.66
N LEU A 201 -10.70 -19.92 38.02
CA LEU A 201 -9.65 -20.27 37.05
C LEU A 201 -9.71 -21.79 36.77
N PRO A 202 -9.50 -22.16 35.49
CA PRO A 202 -9.41 -23.59 35.15
C PRO A 202 -8.22 -24.24 35.88
N PRO A 203 -8.35 -25.47 36.38
CA PRO A 203 -7.30 -26.16 37.15
C PRO A 203 -6.02 -26.27 36.29
N GLY A 204 -4.89 -25.76 36.85
CA GLY A 204 -3.55 -25.83 36.24
C GLY A 204 -2.95 -24.51 35.78
N GLN A 205 -3.53 -23.36 36.12
CA GLN A 205 -2.96 -22.03 35.88
C GLN A 205 -2.66 -21.29 37.20
N GLU A 206 -2.06 -22.00 38.19
CA GLU A 206 -1.47 -21.35 39.34
C GLU A 206 -0.07 -20.81 39.05
#